data_3f81c834dee60acf4deee450d8be64bd
#
_entry.id   3f81c834dee60acf4deee450d8be64bd
#
_cell.length_a   1.000
_cell.length_b   1.000
_cell.length_c   1.000
_cell.angle_alpha   90.00
_cell.angle_beta   90.00
_cell.angle_gamma   90.00
#
_symmetry.space_group_name_H-M   'P 1'
#
loop_
_entity.id
_entity.type
_entity.pdbx_description
1 polymer ?
#
loop_
_entity_poly.entity_id
_entity_poly.type
_entity_poly.pdbx_seq_one_letter_code
_entity_poly.pdbx_strand_id
1 'polypeptide(L)'
;MVPQPQPHTESMSIQENISSLQLWSWVSKSQRDLAKSILIGAPGGPAGYLRRASVAQLTQELGTAFFQQQQLPAAMADTFLEHLCLLDIDSEPMATRSTSIIATIGPASRSVERLKEMIKAGMNIARLNFSHGSHEYHAESIANIREAVESFAASPLSYRPVAIALDTKGPEIRTGIPQGGPESEVELVKGSQVLVTVDPAFRTRGNANTVWVDYPNVVRVVPVGGRIYLDDGLISLVVQKIGPEGLVTQVENGGVLGSRKGVNLPGAQVDLPGLSEQDVRDLRFGVEHGVDIVFASFVRKASDVAAVRAALGPEGQGIKIVSKIENHEGVKRFDEILEVSDGIMVARGDLGIEIPAEKVFLAQKMMIGRCNLAGKPVVCATQMLESMINKPRPTRAETSDVANAVLDGADCIMLSGETAKGNFPVEAVKMQHAIAREAEAAVYHRQLFEELRRAAPLSRDPTEVTAIGAVEAAFKCCAAAIIVLTTTGRSAQLLSQYRPRAAVIAVTRSAQAARQVHLCRGVFPLLYREPPEAIWADDVDRRVQFGIESGKLRGFLRVGDLVIVVTGWRPGSGYTNIMRVLSIS
;
A
#
# COMPACT_ATOMS: atom_id res chain seq x y z
N MET A 1 -30.17 -66.06 -5.83
CA MET A 1 -30.84 -65.06 -4.91
C MET A 1 -29.75 -64.26 -4.27
N VAL A 2 -29.56 -63.04 -4.75
CA VAL A 2 -28.62 -62.07 -4.22
C VAL A 2 -29.46 -61.05 -3.47
N PRO A 3 -29.17 -60.70 -2.20
CA PRO A 3 -29.92 -59.65 -1.50
C PRO A 3 -29.46 -58.30 -1.98
N GLN A 4 -30.41 -57.43 -2.30
CA GLN A 4 -30.17 -56.02 -2.59
C GLN A 4 -29.77 -55.26 -1.31
N PRO A 5 -28.83 -54.30 -1.38
CA PRO A 5 -28.53 -53.45 -0.25
C PRO A 5 -29.63 -52.36 -0.11
N GLN A 6 -30.15 -52.22 1.08
CA GLN A 6 -30.99 -51.09 1.47
C GLN A 6 -30.16 -49.81 1.59
N PRO A 7 -30.70 -48.65 1.22
CA PRO A 7 -30.01 -47.37 1.39
C PRO A 7 -30.12 -46.90 2.85
N HIS A 8 -29.01 -46.95 3.58
CA HIS A 8 -28.89 -46.17 4.82
C HIS A 8 -28.69 -44.70 4.46
N THR A 9 -29.77 -43.96 4.41
CA THR A 9 -29.75 -42.52 4.48
C THR A 9 -29.61 -42.10 5.95
N GLU A 10 -28.37 -42.02 6.43
CA GLU A 10 -28.10 -41.15 7.57
C GLU A 10 -28.14 -39.72 7.09
N SER A 11 -29.32 -39.11 7.18
CA SER A 11 -29.44 -37.67 7.21
C SER A 11 -28.88 -37.19 8.54
N MET A 12 -27.57 -36.92 8.63
CA MET A 12 -27.04 -36.10 9.71
C MET A 12 -27.84 -34.79 9.68
N SER A 13 -28.57 -34.51 10.75
CA SER A 13 -29.42 -33.35 10.82
C SER A 13 -28.55 -32.10 10.71
N ILE A 14 -29.00 -31.13 9.92
CA ILE A 14 -28.37 -29.80 9.80
C ILE A 14 -28.10 -29.20 11.19
N GLN A 15 -28.85 -29.56 12.20
CA GLN A 15 -28.68 -29.19 13.60
C GLN A 15 -27.36 -29.68 14.25
N GLU A 16 -26.87 -30.87 13.91
CA GLU A 16 -25.61 -31.40 14.45
C GLU A 16 -24.38 -30.76 13.81
N ASN A 17 -24.48 -30.42 12.51
CA ASN A 17 -23.42 -29.68 11.82
C ASN A 17 -23.29 -28.22 12.32
N ILE A 18 -24.41 -27.60 12.71
CA ILE A 18 -24.41 -26.23 13.25
C ILE A 18 -23.84 -26.17 14.67
N SER A 19 -24.04 -27.21 15.50
CA SER A 19 -23.54 -27.26 16.87
C SER A 19 -22.02 -27.48 16.96
N SER A 20 -21.39 -28.03 15.92
CA SER A 20 -19.94 -28.25 15.86
C SER A 20 -19.13 -27.02 15.42
N LEU A 21 -19.77 -25.98 14.90
CA LEU A 21 -19.10 -24.74 14.51
C LEU A 21 -18.72 -23.93 15.74
N GLN A 22 -17.45 -23.89 16.12
CA GLN A 22 -16.90 -23.08 17.22
C GLN A 22 -17.25 -21.58 17.11
N LEU A 23 -17.70 -21.11 15.95
CA LEU A 23 -18.14 -19.76 15.65
C LEU A 23 -19.35 -19.30 16.48
N TRP A 24 -20.24 -20.21 16.89
CA TRP A 24 -21.43 -19.88 17.66
C TRP A 24 -21.13 -19.42 19.09
N SER A 25 -19.93 -19.64 19.59
CA SER A 25 -19.52 -19.13 20.91
C SER A 25 -19.41 -17.60 20.94
N TRP A 26 -19.34 -16.93 19.78
CA TRP A 26 -19.18 -15.48 19.66
C TRP A 26 -20.50 -14.71 19.59
N VAL A 27 -21.59 -15.43 19.41
CA VAL A 27 -22.91 -14.85 19.18
C VAL A 27 -23.78 -15.10 20.41
N SER A 28 -24.55 -14.12 20.85
CA SER A 28 -25.48 -14.29 21.97
C SER A 28 -26.51 -15.39 21.70
N LYS A 29 -27.15 -15.92 22.73
CA LYS A 29 -28.13 -17.01 22.56
C LYS A 29 -29.28 -16.60 21.64
N SER A 30 -29.81 -15.37 21.79
CA SER A 30 -30.88 -14.82 20.92
C SER A 30 -30.42 -14.71 19.46
N GLN A 31 -29.20 -14.31 19.22
CA GLN A 31 -28.60 -14.21 17.90
C GLN A 31 -28.38 -15.59 17.25
N ARG A 32 -27.99 -16.59 18.05
CA ARG A 32 -27.89 -17.99 17.58
C ARG A 32 -29.24 -18.57 17.17
N ASP A 33 -30.28 -18.28 17.94
CA ASP A 33 -31.61 -18.79 17.67
C ASP A 33 -32.21 -18.14 16.42
N LEU A 34 -31.95 -16.85 16.19
CA LEU A 34 -32.33 -16.14 14.99
C LEU A 34 -31.61 -16.69 13.75
N ALA A 35 -30.29 -16.84 13.82
CA ALA A 35 -29.51 -17.41 12.73
C ALA A 35 -29.94 -18.86 12.38
N LYS A 36 -30.30 -19.66 13.39
CA LYS A 36 -30.89 -21.00 13.18
C LYS A 36 -32.24 -20.92 12.47
N SER A 37 -33.12 -19.99 12.85
CA SER A 37 -34.43 -19.85 12.22
C SER A 37 -34.35 -19.45 10.73
N ILE A 38 -33.33 -18.65 10.38
CA ILE A 38 -33.06 -18.22 9.01
C ILE A 38 -32.45 -19.35 8.16
N LEU A 39 -31.56 -20.15 8.75
CA LEU A 39 -30.93 -21.28 8.07
C LEU A 39 -31.87 -22.48 7.84
N ILE A 40 -32.83 -22.69 8.76
CA ILE A 40 -33.79 -23.79 8.71
C ILE A 40 -35.01 -23.48 7.82
N GLY A 41 -35.31 -22.20 7.58
CA GLY A 41 -36.49 -21.74 6.80
C GLY A 41 -36.39 -21.84 5.29
N ALA A 42 -35.31 -22.41 4.72
CA ALA A 42 -35.16 -22.55 3.27
C ALA A 42 -35.44 -23.98 2.81
N PRO A 43 -36.57 -24.26 2.13
CA PRO A 43 -36.80 -25.58 1.56
C PRO A 43 -35.95 -25.80 0.30
N GLY A 44 -35.06 -26.79 0.36
CA GLY A 44 -34.56 -27.55 -0.77
C GLY A 44 -33.74 -26.81 -1.83
N GLY A 45 -32.47 -26.49 -1.53
CA GLY A 45 -31.47 -26.12 -2.52
C GLY A 45 -30.06 -26.36 -1.98
N PRO A 46 -29.04 -26.59 -2.83
CA PRO A 46 -27.70 -26.81 -2.37
C PRO A 46 -27.13 -25.55 -1.70
N ALA A 47 -26.62 -25.72 -0.50
CA ALA A 47 -25.86 -24.75 0.31
C ALA A 47 -26.36 -23.27 0.23
N GLY A 48 -27.32 -23.00 1.05
CA GLY A 48 -27.71 -21.75 1.65
C GLY A 48 -27.49 -20.43 0.93
N TYR A 49 -28.34 -20.09 -0.05
CA TYR A 49 -28.53 -18.69 -0.41
C TYR A 49 -29.24 -17.96 0.74
N LEU A 50 -28.46 -17.32 1.61
CA LEU A 50 -29.02 -16.26 2.47
C LEU A 50 -29.57 -15.19 1.54
N ARG A 51 -30.89 -15.05 1.45
CA ARG A 51 -31.50 -14.00 0.65
C ARG A 51 -30.99 -12.63 1.14
N ARG A 52 -30.75 -11.66 0.22
CA ARG A 52 -30.34 -10.28 0.56
C ARG A 52 -31.15 -9.67 1.72
N ALA A 53 -32.45 -9.95 1.78
CA ALA A 53 -33.33 -9.53 2.87
C ALA A 53 -32.95 -10.11 4.24
N SER A 54 -32.47 -11.35 4.30
CA SER A 54 -32.06 -12.01 5.54
C SER A 54 -30.72 -11.47 6.07
N VAL A 55 -29.78 -11.12 5.18
CA VAL A 55 -28.51 -10.49 5.56
C VAL A 55 -28.75 -9.08 6.09
N ALA A 56 -29.61 -8.29 5.46
CA ALA A 56 -29.97 -6.94 5.92
C ALA A 56 -30.64 -6.98 7.30
N GLN A 57 -31.49 -7.96 7.56
CA GLN A 57 -32.20 -8.14 8.84
C GLN A 57 -31.23 -8.59 9.94
N LEU A 58 -30.32 -9.52 9.64
CA LEU A 58 -29.23 -9.92 10.55
C LEU A 58 -28.28 -8.76 10.84
N THR A 59 -27.97 -7.93 9.85
CA THR A 59 -27.13 -6.72 10.02
C THR A 59 -27.77 -5.75 11.00
N GLN A 60 -29.07 -5.59 10.97
CA GLN A 60 -29.80 -4.67 11.84
C GLN A 60 -29.81 -5.15 13.30
N GLU A 61 -29.83 -6.46 13.55
CA GLU A 61 -29.96 -7.06 14.87
C GLU A 61 -28.61 -7.44 15.52
N LEU A 62 -27.59 -7.76 14.72
CA LEU A 62 -26.28 -8.23 15.21
C LEU A 62 -25.19 -7.15 15.25
N GLY A 63 -25.50 -5.91 14.84
CA GLY A 63 -24.55 -4.81 14.74
C GLY A 63 -23.87 -4.73 13.39
N THR A 64 -23.65 -3.50 12.92
CA THR A 64 -23.30 -3.22 11.54
C THR A 64 -21.90 -3.64 11.13
N ALA A 65 -20.92 -3.64 12.06
CA ALA A 65 -19.54 -3.91 11.70
C ALA A 65 -19.27 -5.35 11.34
N PHE A 66 -19.96 -6.28 11.98
CA PHE A 66 -19.82 -7.70 11.64
C PHE A 66 -20.32 -8.00 10.22
N PHE A 67 -21.36 -7.28 9.77
CA PHE A 67 -22.01 -7.47 8.48
C PHE A 67 -21.65 -6.41 7.42
N GLN A 68 -20.96 -5.33 7.78
CA GLN A 68 -20.43 -4.35 6.82
C GLN A 68 -19.42 -4.96 5.84
N GLN A 69 -18.89 -6.11 6.20
CA GLN A 69 -17.93 -6.85 5.40
C GLN A 69 -18.65 -8.04 4.82
N GLN A 70 -19.14 -7.87 3.67
CA GLN A 70 -19.94 -8.85 3.01
C GLN A 70 -19.10 -10.09 2.77
N GLN A 71 -19.16 -10.97 2.05
CA GLN A 71 -18.48 -12.28 2.09
C GLN A 71 -18.56 -12.97 3.49
N LEU A 72 -19.67 -12.74 4.24
CA LEU A 72 -19.82 -13.28 5.59
C LEU A 72 -19.69 -14.81 5.65
N PRO A 73 -20.30 -15.60 4.75
CA PRO A 73 -20.10 -17.05 4.73
C PRO A 73 -18.64 -17.44 4.58
N ALA A 74 -17.93 -16.79 3.67
CA ALA A 74 -16.51 -17.03 3.44
C ALA A 74 -15.65 -16.61 4.64
N ALA A 75 -16.00 -15.50 5.29
CA ALA A 75 -15.29 -15.02 6.49
C ALA A 75 -15.45 -15.96 7.71
N MET A 76 -16.50 -16.78 7.74
CA MET A 76 -16.83 -17.72 8.80
C MET A 76 -16.32 -19.15 8.55
N ALA A 77 -15.69 -19.41 7.41
CA ALA A 77 -15.12 -20.69 7.07
C ALA A 77 -14.08 -21.19 8.09
N ASP A 78 -13.95 -22.49 8.25
CA ASP A 78 -12.97 -23.10 9.14
C ASP A 78 -11.61 -23.32 8.47
N THR A 79 -11.59 -23.40 7.14
CA THR A 79 -10.37 -23.60 6.34
C THR A 79 -10.26 -22.59 5.22
N PHE A 80 -9.04 -22.36 4.74
CA PHE A 80 -8.80 -21.48 3.60
C PHE A 80 -9.49 -21.96 2.32
N LEU A 81 -9.51 -23.29 2.09
CA LEU A 81 -10.20 -23.84 0.92
C LEU A 81 -11.71 -23.60 0.98
N GLU A 82 -12.32 -23.83 2.13
CA GLU A 82 -13.75 -23.55 2.35
C GLU A 82 -14.04 -22.06 2.18
N HIS A 83 -13.19 -21.19 2.72
CA HIS A 83 -13.26 -19.74 2.51
C HIS A 83 -13.35 -19.41 1.02
N LEU A 84 -12.46 -19.96 0.20
CA LEU A 84 -12.48 -19.73 -1.26
C LEU A 84 -13.77 -20.24 -1.92
N CYS A 85 -14.27 -21.41 -1.50
CA CYS A 85 -15.50 -21.99 -2.04
C CYS A 85 -16.76 -21.19 -1.71
N LEU A 86 -16.73 -20.40 -0.64
CA LEU A 86 -17.87 -19.61 -0.16
C LEU A 86 -17.86 -18.13 -0.63
N LEU A 87 -16.86 -17.72 -1.42
CA LEU A 87 -16.86 -16.39 -2.03
C LEU A 87 -18.03 -16.23 -3.01
N ASP A 88 -18.77 -15.13 -2.87
CA ASP A 88 -19.97 -14.82 -3.62
C ASP A 88 -19.84 -13.48 -4.36
N ILE A 89 -19.97 -13.50 -5.69
CA ILE A 89 -19.87 -12.31 -6.55
C ILE A 89 -21.04 -11.33 -6.39
N ASP A 90 -22.17 -11.78 -5.85
CA ASP A 90 -23.35 -10.94 -5.61
C ASP A 90 -23.33 -10.26 -4.24
N SER A 91 -22.34 -10.59 -3.39
CA SER A 91 -22.15 -9.96 -2.10
C SER A 91 -21.66 -8.53 -2.28
N GLU A 92 -22.31 -7.57 -1.62
CA GLU A 92 -21.88 -6.15 -1.68
C GLU A 92 -20.49 -5.97 -1.07
N PRO A 93 -19.61 -5.11 -1.55
CA PRO A 93 -18.29 -4.89 -0.96
C PRO A 93 -18.35 -4.16 0.38
N MET A 94 -17.23 -4.10 1.09
CA MET A 94 -17.12 -3.34 2.33
C MET A 94 -17.51 -1.87 2.13
N ALA A 95 -18.20 -1.27 3.10
CA ALA A 95 -18.58 0.15 3.05
C ALA A 95 -17.36 1.08 3.02
N THR A 96 -16.28 0.68 3.72
CA THR A 96 -15.04 1.43 3.84
C THR A 96 -13.90 0.72 3.11
N ARG A 97 -12.92 1.49 2.65
CA ARG A 97 -11.69 0.96 2.06
C ARG A 97 -10.53 1.12 3.05
N SER A 98 -9.86 0.04 3.38
CA SER A 98 -8.74 -0.02 4.33
C SER A 98 -7.37 0.25 3.68
N THR A 99 -7.16 -0.19 2.42
CA THR A 99 -5.91 0.00 1.66
C THR A 99 -5.82 1.43 1.14
N SER A 100 -4.76 2.17 1.47
CA SER A 100 -4.61 3.56 1.02
C SER A 100 -4.25 3.66 -0.47
N ILE A 101 -4.74 4.71 -1.11
CA ILE A 101 -4.42 5.04 -2.51
C ILE A 101 -3.42 6.18 -2.54
N ILE A 102 -2.28 5.92 -3.19
CA ILE A 102 -1.27 6.91 -3.54
C ILE A 102 -1.49 7.30 -4.99
N ALA A 103 -1.66 8.60 -5.27
CA ALA A 103 -1.78 9.10 -6.62
C ALA A 103 -0.62 10.05 -6.95
N THR A 104 0.04 9.80 -8.08
CA THR A 104 1.10 10.69 -8.57
C THR A 104 0.46 11.93 -9.19
N ILE A 105 0.91 13.08 -8.70
CA ILE A 105 0.44 14.38 -9.18
C ILE A 105 1.32 14.85 -10.32
N GLY A 106 0.68 15.23 -11.42
CA GLY A 106 1.33 15.69 -12.62
C GLY A 106 0.43 16.62 -13.44
N PRO A 107 0.74 16.87 -14.71
CA PRO A 107 0.01 17.82 -15.55
C PRO A 107 -1.51 17.58 -15.61
N ALA A 108 -1.95 16.31 -15.55
CA ALA A 108 -3.36 15.95 -15.62
C ALA A 108 -4.14 16.14 -14.30
N SER A 109 -3.44 16.31 -13.17
CA SER A 109 -4.05 16.23 -11.84
C SER A 109 -3.68 17.36 -10.87
N ARG A 110 -2.81 18.33 -11.26
CA ARG A 110 -2.26 19.34 -10.35
C ARG A 110 -3.18 20.52 -10.03
N SER A 111 -4.30 20.72 -10.76
CA SER A 111 -5.23 21.82 -10.44
C SER A 111 -6.01 21.54 -9.15
N VAL A 112 -6.34 22.60 -8.41
CA VAL A 112 -7.06 22.49 -7.13
C VAL A 112 -8.40 21.75 -7.30
N GLU A 113 -9.14 22.03 -8.38
CA GLU A 113 -10.42 21.39 -8.67
C GLU A 113 -10.26 19.87 -8.88
N ARG A 114 -9.26 19.49 -9.68
CA ARG A 114 -8.98 18.07 -9.95
C ARG A 114 -8.51 17.35 -8.70
N LEU A 115 -7.68 18.00 -7.88
CA LEU A 115 -7.26 17.46 -6.59
C LEU A 115 -8.43 17.24 -5.64
N LYS A 116 -9.40 18.17 -5.59
CA LYS A 116 -10.65 17.99 -4.81
C LYS A 116 -11.45 16.77 -5.27
N GLU A 117 -11.56 16.57 -6.59
CA GLU A 117 -12.24 15.40 -7.15
C GLU A 117 -11.52 14.10 -6.78
N MET A 118 -10.18 14.06 -6.89
CA MET A 118 -9.39 12.89 -6.53
C MET A 118 -9.44 12.57 -5.02
N ILE A 119 -9.45 13.59 -4.16
CA ILE A 119 -9.63 13.41 -2.71
C ILE A 119 -11.01 12.82 -2.41
N LYS A 120 -12.07 13.32 -3.07
CA LYS A 120 -13.43 12.75 -2.96
C LYS A 120 -13.48 11.31 -3.46
N ALA A 121 -12.76 10.99 -4.54
CA ALA A 121 -12.66 9.66 -5.11
C ALA A 121 -11.89 8.67 -4.22
N GLY A 122 -11.08 9.15 -3.27
CA GLY A 122 -10.40 8.32 -2.28
C GLY A 122 -8.88 8.41 -2.25
N MET A 123 -8.25 9.40 -2.87
CA MET A 123 -6.81 9.64 -2.73
C MET A 123 -6.45 9.95 -1.27
N ASN A 124 -5.44 9.26 -0.73
CA ASN A 124 -4.94 9.41 0.63
C ASN A 124 -3.56 10.09 0.68
N ILE A 125 -2.73 9.82 -0.33
CA ILE A 125 -1.35 10.31 -0.41
C ILE A 125 -1.12 10.87 -1.81
N ALA A 126 -0.63 12.10 -1.89
CA ALA A 126 -0.22 12.75 -3.13
C ALA A 126 1.30 12.57 -3.30
N ARG A 127 1.71 11.84 -4.35
CA ARG A 127 3.11 11.60 -4.69
C ARG A 127 3.61 12.65 -5.68
N LEU A 128 4.75 13.26 -5.39
CA LEU A 128 5.48 14.17 -6.25
C LEU A 128 6.75 13.48 -6.75
N ASN A 129 6.85 13.26 -8.05
CA ASN A 129 8.00 12.56 -8.66
C ASN A 129 9.08 13.56 -9.07
N PHE A 130 10.18 13.60 -8.32
CA PHE A 130 11.32 14.51 -8.56
C PHE A 130 12.26 14.06 -9.69
N SER A 131 11.96 12.94 -10.37
CA SER A 131 12.61 12.63 -11.64
C SER A 131 12.23 13.63 -12.75
N HIS A 132 11.14 14.38 -12.57
CA HIS A 132 10.61 15.36 -13.53
C HIS A 132 10.19 16.64 -12.81
N GLY A 133 10.21 17.77 -13.55
CA GLY A 133 9.79 19.05 -13.03
C GLY A 133 10.90 19.80 -12.27
N SER A 134 10.67 21.09 -12.01
CA SER A 134 11.55 21.94 -11.19
C SER A 134 11.04 22.04 -9.75
N HIS A 135 11.84 22.60 -8.85
CA HIS A 135 11.41 22.90 -7.47
C HIS A 135 10.21 23.84 -7.44
N GLU A 136 10.16 24.85 -8.32
CA GLU A 136 9.02 25.76 -8.42
C GLU A 136 7.74 25.02 -8.82
N TYR A 137 7.83 24.10 -9.78
CA TYR A 137 6.71 23.25 -10.19
C TYR A 137 6.17 22.41 -9.02
N HIS A 138 7.06 21.84 -8.23
CA HIS A 138 6.68 21.03 -7.08
C HIS A 138 6.16 21.88 -5.92
N ALA A 139 6.72 23.08 -5.69
CA ALA A 139 6.22 24.03 -4.69
C ALA A 139 4.78 24.44 -4.98
N GLU A 140 4.46 24.80 -6.24
CA GLU A 140 3.10 25.10 -6.67
C GLU A 140 2.16 23.90 -6.50
N SER A 141 2.61 22.69 -6.85
CA SER A 141 1.82 21.48 -6.65
C SER A 141 1.51 21.21 -5.18
N ILE A 142 2.48 21.43 -4.27
CA ILE A 142 2.28 21.32 -2.81
C ILE A 142 1.25 22.36 -2.33
N ALA A 143 1.35 23.60 -2.80
CA ALA A 143 0.40 24.65 -2.45
C ALA A 143 -1.03 24.28 -2.88
N ASN A 144 -1.20 23.80 -4.12
CA ASN A 144 -2.49 23.37 -4.66
C ASN A 144 -3.10 22.19 -3.88
N ILE A 145 -2.27 21.22 -3.49
CA ILE A 145 -2.72 20.06 -2.67
C ILE A 145 -3.23 20.57 -1.32
N ARG A 146 -2.49 21.46 -0.66
CA ARG A 146 -2.89 22.01 0.64
C ARG A 146 -4.17 22.83 0.53
N GLU A 147 -4.31 23.66 -0.49
CA GLU A 147 -5.53 24.42 -0.76
C GLU A 147 -6.73 23.48 -0.98
N ALA A 148 -6.55 22.44 -1.79
CA ALA A 148 -7.60 21.45 -2.00
C ALA A 148 -8.03 20.77 -0.70
N VAL A 149 -7.07 20.36 0.16
CA VAL A 149 -7.33 19.73 1.47
C VAL A 149 -8.07 20.69 2.42
N GLU A 150 -7.62 21.93 2.53
CA GLU A 150 -8.27 22.93 3.42
C GLU A 150 -9.68 23.28 2.96
N SER A 151 -10.02 23.12 1.68
CA SER A 151 -11.40 23.31 1.21
C SER A 151 -12.42 22.36 1.86
N PHE A 152 -11.96 21.25 2.46
CA PHE A 152 -12.79 20.32 3.23
C PHE A 152 -12.86 20.65 4.71
N ALA A 153 -12.17 21.72 5.18
CA ALA A 153 -12.11 22.10 6.60
C ALA A 153 -13.34 22.85 7.10
N ALA A 154 -14.39 23.02 6.29
CA ALA A 154 -15.65 23.68 6.70
C ALA A 154 -16.28 23.04 7.96
N SER A 155 -16.02 21.75 8.20
CA SER A 155 -16.34 21.06 9.44
C SER A 155 -15.17 20.17 9.86
N PRO A 156 -14.76 20.18 11.13
CA PRO A 156 -13.72 19.27 11.64
C PRO A 156 -14.02 17.79 11.35
N LEU A 157 -15.29 17.39 11.35
CA LEU A 157 -15.75 16.03 11.07
C LEU A 157 -15.59 15.64 9.59
N SER A 158 -15.65 16.62 8.66
CA SER A 158 -15.51 16.37 7.22
C SER A 158 -14.07 16.53 6.72
N TYR A 159 -13.15 17.02 7.54
CA TYR A 159 -11.74 17.21 7.17
C TYR A 159 -11.09 15.88 6.77
N ARG A 160 -10.38 15.88 5.63
CA ARG A 160 -9.71 14.71 5.08
C ARG A 160 -8.22 15.01 4.94
N PRO A 161 -7.38 14.62 5.90
CA PRO A 161 -5.94 14.79 5.75
C PRO A 161 -5.43 14.02 4.53
N VAL A 162 -4.54 14.63 3.76
CA VAL A 162 -3.83 13.99 2.65
C VAL A 162 -2.34 14.18 2.89
N ALA A 163 -1.57 13.09 2.85
CA ALA A 163 -0.13 13.16 2.98
C ALA A 163 0.52 13.58 1.66
N ILE A 164 1.67 14.26 1.76
CA ILE A 164 2.50 14.60 0.62
C ILE A 164 3.77 13.76 0.68
N ALA A 165 4.03 13.00 -0.38
CA ALA A 165 5.20 12.16 -0.54
C ALA A 165 6.12 12.69 -1.63
N LEU A 166 7.39 12.91 -1.30
CA LEU A 166 8.46 13.24 -2.22
C LEU A 166 9.14 11.94 -2.67
N ASP A 167 9.13 11.64 -3.96
CA ASP A 167 9.81 10.50 -4.56
C ASP A 167 11.10 10.97 -5.22
N THR A 168 12.24 10.55 -4.68
CA THR A 168 13.57 10.97 -5.17
C THR A 168 13.85 10.35 -6.52
N LYS A 169 14.69 11.02 -7.30
CA LYS A 169 15.19 10.47 -8.58
C LYS A 169 16.06 9.25 -8.34
N GLY A 170 16.94 9.33 -7.37
CA GLY A 170 17.91 8.30 -7.05
C GLY A 170 19.15 8.29 -7.97
N PRO A 171 20.18 7.51 -7.60
CA PRO A 171 21.40 7.35 -8.38
C PRO A 171 21.18 6.39 -9.56
N GLU A 172 20.79 6.92 -10.69
CA GLU A 172 20.60 6.18 -11.95
C GLU A 172 21.84 6.24 -12.84
N ILE A 173 22.06 5.19 -13.63
CA ILE A 173 23.00 5.22 -14.75
C ILE A 173 22.25 5.68 -15.99
N ARG A 174 22.86 6.59 -16.76
CA ARG A 174 22.23 7.14 -17.96
C ARG A 174 23.14 7.12 -19.16
N THR A 175 22.54 7.03 -20.37
CA THR A 175 23.22 7.18 -21.65
C THR A 175 23.59 8.64 -21.90
N GLY A 176 24.50 8.87 -22.84
CA GLY A 176 24.83 10.18 -23.36
C GLY A 176 23.77 10.75 -24.31
N ILE A 177 24.21 11.70 -25.14
CA ILE A 177 23.40 12.35 -26.16
C ILE A 177 23.82 11.81 -27.51
N PRO A 178 22.90 11.40 -28.41
CA PRO A 178 23.20 11.02 -29.77
C PRO A 178 23.85 12.17 -30.58
N GLN A 179 24.59 11.81 -31.59
CA GLN A 179 25.14 12.78 -32.53
C GLN A 179 23.99 13.52 -33.24
N GLY A 180 24.00 14.84 -33.19
CA GLY A 180 22.92 15.67 -33.71
C GLY A 180 22.19 16.48 -32.64
N GLY A 181 22.43 16.18 -31.37
CA GLY A 181 21.92 16.98 -30.25
C GLY A 181 20.87 16.29 -29.34
N PRO A 182 20.32 17.01 -28.37
CA PRO A 182 19.43 16.42 -27.34
C PRO A 182 18.14 15.81 -27.88
N GLU A 183 17.63 16.30 -29.00
CA GLU A 183 16.38 15.82 -29.62
C GLU A 183 16.63 14.74 -30.68
N SER A 184 17.92 14.37 -30.89
CA SER A 184 18.28 13.34 -31.88
C SER A 184 18.08 11.96 -31.30
N GLU A 185 17.75 11.03 -32.17
CA GLU A 185 17.56 9.62 -31.88
C GLU A 185 18.50 8.78 -32.77
N VAL A 186 18.84 7.59 -32.27
CA VAL A 186 19.65 6.64 -33.02
C VAL A 186 19.00 5.26 -32.99
N GLU A 187 18.88 4.61 -34.12
CA GLU A 187 18.37 3.26 -34.23
C GLU A 187 19.48 2.23 -33.95
N LEU A 188 19.26 1.39 -32.95
CA LEU A 188 20.10 0.22 -32.66
C LEU A 188 19.44 -1.01 -33.25
N VAL A 189 20.05 -1.54 -34.31
CA VAL A 189 19.47 -2.64 -35.10
C VAL A 189 19.81 -3.99 -34.47
N LYS A 190 18.82 -4.88 -34.34
CA LYS A 190 19.02 -6.24 -33.82
C LYS A 190 20.14 -6.97 -34.55
N GLY A 191 21.06 -7.58 -33.81
CA GLY A 191 22.22 -8.33 -34.31
C GLY A 191 23.45 -7.46 -34.58
N SER A 192 23.34 -6.13 -34.60
CA SER A 192 24.49 -5.24 -34.74
C SER A 192 25.38 -5.23 -33.49
N GLN A 193 26.66 -4.84 -33.69
CA GLN A 193 27.58 -4.64 -32.57
C GLN A 193 27.54 -3.18 -32.12
N VAL A 194 27.55 -2.97 -30.79
CA VAL A 194 27.58 -1.65 -30.18
C VAL A 194 28.67 -1.63 -29.11
N LEU A 195 29.53 -0.63 -29.13
CA LEU A 195 30.51 -0.36 -28.08
C LEU A 195 29.81 0.47 -26.97
N VAL A 196 29.71 -0.07 -25.79
CA VAL A 196 29.31 0.69 -24.60
C VAL A 196 30.57 1.21 -23.93
N THR A 197 30.72 2.54 -23.87
CA THR A 197 31.94 3.21 -23.41
C THR A 197 31.67 4.29 -22.36
N VAL A 198 32.70 4.60 -21.59
CA VAL A 198 32.73 5.73 -20.65
C VAL A 198 33.64 6.88 -21.11
N ASP A 199 34.23 6.76 -22.32
CA ASP A 199 35.08 7.80 -22.90
C ASP A 199 34.27 9.11 -23.06
N PRO A 200 34.69 10.22 -22.41
CA PRO A 200 34.00 11.51 -22.50
C PRO A 200 33.79 12.05 -23.91
N ALA A 201 34.63 11.62 -24.89
CA ALA A 201 34.51 12.03 -26.29
C ALA A 201 33.16 11.63 -26.90
N PHE A 202 32.55 10.55 -26.44
CA PHE A 202 31.25 10.03 -26.91
C PHE A 202 30.04 10.52 -26.11
N ARG A 203 30.23 11.29 -25.03
CA ARG A 203 29.15 11.79 -24.19
C ARG A 203 28.03 12.52 -24.95
N THR A 204 28.41 13.24 -26.04
CA THR A 204 27.49 14.00 -26.90
C THR A 204 27.55 13.58 -28.36
N ARG A 205 28.13 12.42 -28.64
CA ARG A 205 28.36 11.89 -30.00
C ARG A 205 27.99 10.41 -30.12
N GLY A 206 27.03 9.94 -29.32
CA GLY A 206 26.50 8.58 -29.42
C GLY A 206 25.98 8.32 -30.85
N ASN A 207 26.15 7.09 -31.33
CA ASN A 207 25.71 6.69 -32.67
C ASN A 207 25.32 5.20 -32.66
N ALA A 208 24.91 4.66 -33.83
CA ALA A 208 24.46 3.26 -33.93
C ALA A 208 25.51 2.22 -33.50
N ASN A 209 26.81 2.59 -33.47
CA ASN A 209 27.91 1.69 -33.13
C ASN A 209 28.53 1.98 -31.76
N THR A 210 28.19 3.11 -31.12
CA THR A 210 28.81 3.54 -29.86
C THR A 210 27.80 4.27 -28.98
N VAL A 211 27.59 3.76 -27.74
CA VAL A 211 26.75 4.35 -26.72
C VAL A 211 27.63 4.68 -25.52
N TRP A 212 27.59 5.93 -25.10
CA TRP A 212 28.24 6.39 -23.88
C TRP A 212 27.32 6.19 -22.65
N VAL A 213 27.91 5.81 -21.51
CA VAL A 213 27.22 5.71 -20.23
C VAL A 213 27.98 6.47 -19.12
N ASP A 214 27.28 7.03 -18.17
CA ASP A 214 27.85 7.87 -17.10
C ASP A 214 28.35 7.08 -15.87
N TYR A 215 28.51 5.76 -16.01
CA TYR A 215 29.00 4.89 -14.94
C TYR A 215 30.39 4.34 -15.26
N PRO A 216 31.46 4.91 -14.63
CA PRO A 216 32.85 4.56 -14.95
C PRO A 216 33.22 3.09 -14.75
N ASN A 217 32.58 2.43 -13.78
CA ASN A 217 32.89 1.04 -13.43
C ASN A 217 32.12 0.00 -14.23
N VAL A 218 31.37 0.39 -15.26
CA VAL A 218 30.54 -0.52 -16.08
C VAL A 218 31.34 -1.72 -16.60
N VAL A 219 32.59 -1.51 -17.01
CA VAL A 219 33.50 -2.56 -17.51
C VAL A 219 33.94 -3.57 -16.44
N ARG A 220 33.81 -3.22 -15.16
CA ARG A 220 34.21 -4.09 -14.04
C ARG A 220 33.05 -4.92 -13.51
N VAL A 221 31.83 -4.39 -13.59
CA VAL A 221 30.66 -4.99 -12.93
C VAL A 221 29.84 -5.87 -13.86
N VAL A 222 29.92 -5.66 -15.20
CA VAL A 222 29.16 -6.46 -16.16
C VAL A 222 30.08 -7.51 -16.78
N PRO A 223 29.85 -8.80 -16.55
CA PRO A 223 30.66 -9.87 -17.11
C PRO A 223 30.32 -10.11 -18.61
N VAL A 224 31.19 -10.85 -19.32
CA VAL A 224 30.89 -11.39 -20.65
C VAL A 224 29.64 -12.29 -20.54
N GLY A 225 28.69 -12.13 -21.46
CA GLY A 225 27.36 -12.75 -21.43
C GLY A 225 26.34 -12.00 -20.59
N GLY A 226 26.75 -10.98 -19.81
CA GLY A 226 25.84 -10.10 -19.07
C GLY A 226 25.00 -9.24 -20.01
N ARG A 227 23.81 -8.85 -19.55
CA ARG A 227 22.90 -7.96 -20.29
C ARG A 227 23.00 -6.53 -19.79
N ILE A 228 22.79 -5.60 -20.70
CA ILE A 228 22.62 -4.17 -20.45
C ILE A 228 21.29 -3.78 -21.07
N TYR A 229 20.38 -3.25 -20.26
CA TYR A 229 19.12 -2.72 -20.75
C TYR A 229 19.18 -1.20 -20.87
N LEU A 230 18.63 -0.67 -21.96
CA LEU A 230 18.53 0.77 -22.23
C LEU A 230 17.05 1.13 -22.40
N ASP A 231 16.71 2.38 -21.99
CA ASP A 231 15.37 2.95 -22.13
C ASP A 231 14.27 2.03 -21.54
N ASP A 232 14.33 1.83 -20.22
CA ASP A 232 13.37 1.01 -19.45
C ASP A 232 13.21 -0.43 -20.00
N GLY A 233 14.30 -1.00 -20.52
CA GLY A 233 14.32 -2.37 -21.02
C GLY A 233 13.83 -2.53 -22.46
N LEU A 234 13.51 -1.46 -23.17
CA LEU A 234 13.09 -1.51 -24.58
C LEU A 234 14.19 -2.03 -25.49
N ILE A 235 15.46 -1.71 -25.18
CA ILE A 235 16.62 -2.15 -25.92
C ILE A 235 17.48 -3.05 -25.02
N SER A 236 17.88 -4.21 -25.52
CA SER A 236 18.77 -5.13 -24.79
C SER A 236 20.07 -5.40 -25.57
N LEU A 237 21.19 -5.30 -24.85
CA LEU A 237 22.53 -5.56 -25.30
C LEU A 237 23.14 -6.72 -24.53
N VAL A 238 23.84 -7.64 -25.20
CA VAL A 238 24.59 -8.74 -24.56
C VAL A 238 26.07 -8.49 -24.71
N VAL A 239 26.82 -8.48 -23.62
CA VAL A 239 28.26 -8.28 -23.61
C VAL A 239 28.96 -9.48 -24.25
N GLN A 240 29.64 -9.24 -25.37
CA GLN A 240 30.42 -10.24 -26.11
C GLN A 240 31.89 -10.26 -25.68
N LYS A 241 32.45 -9.08 -25.41
CA LYS A 241 33.87 -8.92 -25.05
C LYS A 241 34.07 -7.66 -24.22
N ILE A 242 34.98 -7.75 -23.26
CA ILE A 242 35.48 -6.62 -22.48
C ILE A 242 36.79 -6.15 -23.09
N GLY A 243 36.88 -4.90 -23.51
CA GLY A 243 38.04 -4.30 -24.11
C GLY A 243 38.53 -3.05 -23.34
N PRO A 244 39.69 -2.49 -23.76
CA PRO A 244 40.22 -1.28 -23.14
C PRO A 244 39.36 -0.03 -23.37
N GLU A 245 38.59 -0.02 -24.47
CA GLU A 245 37.72 1.10 -24.85
C GLU A 245 36.29 0.98 -24.26
N GLY A 246 35.95 -0.17 -23.67
CA GLY A 246 34.62 -0.42 -23.13
C GLY A 246 34.14 -1.85 -23.32
N LEU A 247 32.83 -2.04 -23.32
CA LEU A 247 32.16 -3.32 -23.52
C LEU A 247 31.70 -3.43 -24.97
N VAL A 248 32.21 -4.41 -25.69
CA VAL A 248 31.70 -4.76 -27.03
C VAL A 248 30.44 -5.62 -26.82
N THR A 249 29.31 -5.12 -27.25
CA THR A 249 28.02 -5.77 -27.07
C THR A 249 27.37 -6.11 -28.42
N GLN A 250 26.43 -7.04 -28.38
CA GLN A 250 25.52 -7.33 -29.48
C GLN A 250 24.10 -6.96 -29.11
N VAL A 251 23.39 -6.30 -30.02
CA VAL A 251 21.98 -5.94 -29.82
C VAL A 251 21.13 -7.21 -29.91
N GLU A 252 20.53 -7.62 -28.78
CA GLU A 252 19.60 -8.75 -28.69
C GLU A 252 18.18 -8.31 -29.09
N ASN A 253 17.76 -7.16 -28.61
CA ASN A 253 16.52 -6.49 -29.00
C ASN A 253 16.83 -5.03 -29.36
N GLY A 254 16.51 -4.66 -30.58
CA GLY A 254 16.78 -3.33 -31.11
C GLY A 254 15.65 -2.34 -30.85
N GLY A 255 15.94 -1.06 -31.11
CA GLY A 255 14.98 0.02 -30.97
C GLY A 255 15.62 1.38 -31.20
N VAL A 256 14.81 2.43 -31.07
CA VAL A 256 15.24 3.82 -31.20
C VAL A 256 15.67 4.34 -29.83
N LEU A 257 16.94 4.72 -29.70
CA LEU A 257 17.54 5.26 -28.49
C LEU A 257 17.61 6.78 -28.56
N GLY A 258 16.90 7.44 -27.67
CA GLY A 258 16.97 8.89 -27.45
C GLY A 258 18.07 9.31 -26.47
N SER A 259 18.09 10.58 -26.13
CA SER A 259 19.08 11.18 -25.22
C SER A 259 18.83 10.85 -23.76
N ARG A 260 19.92 10.62 -22.99
CA ARG A 260 19.92 10.49 -21.53
C ARG A 260 18.94 9.44 -20.99
N LYS A 261 18.83 8.31 -21.70
CA LYS A 261 17.96 7.21 -21.30
C LYS A 261 18.56 6.39 -20.16
N GLY A 262 17.70 5.81 -19.33
CA GLY A 262 18.08 4.92 -18.23
C GLY A 262 18.89 3.71 -18.72
N VAL A 263 19.83 3.26 -17.90
CA VAL A 263 20.65 2.06 -18.12
C VAL A 263 20.54 1.14 -16.93
N ASN A 264 20.03 -0.08 -17.14
CA ASN A 264 19.93 -1.10 -16.12
C ASN A 264 20.96 -2.20 -16.37
N LEU A 265 21.57 -2.67 -15.28
CA LEU A 265 22.62 -3.68 -15.29
C LEU A 265 22.19 -4.89 -14.45
N PRO A 266 21.29 -5.76 -14.94
CA PRO A 266 20.69 -6.81 -14.14
C PRO A 266 21.74 -7.76 -13.56
N GLY A 267 21.65 -7.97 -12.24
CA GLY A 267 22.55 -8.86 -11.50
C GLY A 267 23.93 -8.29 -11.21
N ALA A 268 24.27 -7.10 -11.72
CA ALA A 268 25.53 -6.43 -11.42
C ALA A 268 25.48 -5.75 -10.04
N GLN A 269 26.59 -5.81 -9.30
CA GLN A 269 26.75 -5.04 -8.06
C GLN A 269 27.32 -3.68 -8.40
N VAL A 270 26.45 -2.67 -8.44
CA VAL A 270 26.87 -1.29 -8.75
C VAL A 270 27.31 -0.56 -7.48
N ASP A 271 28.43 0.15 -7.57
CA ASP A 271 29.05 0.92 -6.49
C ASP A 271 28.66 2.41 -6.50
N LEU A 272 27.44 2.71 -6.99
CA LEU A 272 26.90 4.05 -6.96
C LEU A 272 26.66 4.52 -5.51
N PRO A 273 26.80 5.83 -5.23
CA PRO A 273 26.44 6.38 -3.91
C PRO A 273 24.95 6.14 -3.62
N GLY A 274 24.57 6.09 -2.35
CA GLY A 274 23.17 5.92 -1.94
C GLY A 274 22.28 7.12 -2.29
N LEU A 275 22.88 8.31 -2.46
CA LEU A 275 22.23 9.56 -2.86
C LEU A 275 23.08 10.30 -3.88
N SER A 276 22.45 10.91 -4.87
CA SER A 276 23.06 11.90 -5.72
C SER A 276 23.04 13.30 -5.05
N GLU A 277 23.87 14.23 -5.55
CA GLU A 277 23.81 15.63 -5.09
C GLU A 277 22.44 16.27 -5.34
N GLN A 278 21.76 15.87 -6.41
CA GLN A 278 20.41 16.34 -6.70
C GLN A 278 19.44 15.83 -5.65
N ASP A 279 19.48 14.55 -5.27
CA ASP A 279 18.62 13.99 -4.23
C ASP A 279 18.79 14.73 -2.90
N VAL A 280 20.01 15.13 -2.55
CA VAL A 280 20.26 15.93 -1.34
C VAL A 280 19.57 17.29 -1.42
N ARG A 281 19.60 17.96 -2.58
CA ARG A 281 18.87 19.24 -2.78
C ARG A 281 17.37 19.03 -2.70
N ASP A 282 16.85 17.98 -3.32
CA ASP A 282 15.43 17.64 -3.33
C ASP A 282 14.93 17.28 -1.93
N LEU A 283 15.70 16.55 -1.14
CA LEU A 283 15.36 16.22 0.25
C LEU A 283 15.30 17.47 1.14
N ARG A 284 16.24 18.42 0.97
CA ARG A 284 16.19 19.71 1.69
C ARG A 284 14.97 20.52 1.31
N PHE A 285 14.67 20.60 0.02
CA PHE A 285 13.42 21.21 -0.45
C PHE A 285 12.19 20.53 0.21
N GLY A 286 12.18 19.21 0.33
CA GLY A 286 11.11 18.46 0.99
C GLY A 286 10.94 18.85 2.45
N VAL A 287 12.04 19.04 3.19
CA VAL A 287 12.03 19.51 4.58
C VAL A 287 11.47 20.94 4.67
N GLU A 288 11.96 21.86 3.85
CA GLU A 288 11.51 23.26 3.80
C GLU A 288 10.01 23.38 3.50
N HIS A 289 9.49 22.52 2.64
CA HIS A 289 8.08 22.47 2.26
C HIS A 289 7.24 21.54 3.13
N GLY A 290 7.82 20.92 4.17
CA GLY A 290 7.09 20.10 5.14
C GLY A 290 6.38 18.91 4.52
N VAL A 291 7.06 18.13 3.67
CA VAL A 291 6.53 16.85 3.16
C VAL A 291 6.45 15.83 4.29
N ASP A 292 5.56 14.87 4.17
CA ASP A 292 5.28 13.88 5.21
C ASP A 292 6.10 12.60 5.05
N ILE A 293 6.39 12.25 3.79
CA ILE A 293 6.97 10.97 3.41
C ILE A 293 8.02 11.21 2.33
N VAL A 294 9.10 10.44 2.36
CA VAL A 294 10.08 10.32 1.28
C VAL A 294 10.03 8.88 0.74
N PHE A 295 9.83 8.74 -0.55
CA PHE A 295 10.07 7.49 -1.29
C PHE A 295 11.49 7.52 -1.82
N ALA A 296 12.38 6.76 -1.19
CA ALA A 296 13.81 6.72 -1.52
C ALA A 296 14.06 5.72 -2.65
N SER A 297 14.48 6.22 -3.83
CA SER A 297 14.71 5.39 -5.02
C SER A 297 16.04 4.64 -4.96
N PHE A 298 16.07 3.46 -5.58
CA PHE A 298 17.24 2.60 -5.78
C PHE A 298 18.00 2.22 -4.50
N VAL A 299 17.28 2.00 -3.40
CA VAL A 299 17.87 1.52 -2.14
C VAL A 299 18.41 0.11 -2.33
N ARG A 300 19.70 -0.10 -1.97
CA ARG A 300 20.41 -1.38 -2.11
C ARG A 300 20.83 -1.97 -0.77
N LYS A 301 20.99 -1.13 0.24
CA LYS A 301 21.51 -1.50 1.57
C LYS A 301 21.06 -0.54 2.66
N ALA A 302 21.17 -0.95 3.91
CA ALA A 302 20.79 -0.14 5.07
C ALA A 302 21.48 1.23 5.14
N SER A 303 22.75 1.31 4.71
CA SER A 303 23.51 2.58 4.71
C SER A 303 22.94 3.62 3.73
N ASP A 304 22.23 3.21 2.67
CA ASP A 304 21.58 4.14 1.75
C ASP A 304 20.42 4.86 2.45
N VAL A 305 19.66 4.13 3.25
CA VAL A 305 18.57 4.71 4.09
C VAL A 305 19.15 5.65 5.15
N ALA A 306 20.27 5.27 5.77
CA ALA A 306 20.96 6.13 6.72
C ALA A 306 21.43 7.45 6.08
N ALA A 307 21.89 7.39 4.81
CA ALA A 307 22.27 8.59 4.05
C ALA A 307 21.07 9.50 3.79
N VAL A 308 19.91 8.94 3.44
CA VAL A 308 18.65 9.71 3.30
C VAL A 308 18.29 10.38 4.63
N ARG A 309 18.32 9.65 5.74
CA ARG A 309 18.03 10.18 7.06
C ARG A 309 18.99 11.32 7.46
N ALA A 310 20.26 11.19 7.15
CA ALA A 310 21.28 12.22 7.39
C ALA A 310 21.04 13.48 6.53
N ALA A 311 20.64 13.30 5.26
CA ALA A 311 20.35 14.41 4.35
C ALA A 311 19.10 15.22 4.77
N LEU A 312 18.10 14.56 5.37
CA LEU A 312 16.91 15.21 5.93
C LEU A 312 17.25 16.06 7.18
N GLY A 313 18.31 15.74 7.91
CA GLY A 313 18.77 16.49 9.08
C GLY A 313 17.81 16.48 10.27
N PRO A 314 18.08 17.30 11.29
CA PRO A 314 17.27 17.35 12.51
C PRO A 314 15.82 17.78 12.27
N GLU A 315 15.59 18.73 11.37
CA GLU A 315 14.25 19.26 11.06
C GLU A 315 13.39 18.23 10.31
N GLY A 316 14.03 17.33 9.55
CA GLY A 316 13.36 16.27 8.81
C GLY A 316 13.21 14.94 9.57
N GLN A 317 13.55 14.87 10.86
CA GLN A 317 13.47 13.61 11.64
C GLN A 317 12.06 13.00 11.69
N GLY A 318 11.03 13.85 11.63
CA GLY A 318 9.63 13.41 11.60
C GLY A 318 9.14 12.87 10.26
N ILE A 319 9.92 13.01 9.19
CA ILE A 319 9.55 12.54 7.84
C ILE A 319 9.77 11.03 7.76
N LYS A 320 8.76 10.31 7.23
CA LYS A 320 8.83 8.86 7.05
C LYS A 320 9.63 8.50 5.79
N ILE A 321 10.55 7.55 5.91
CA ILE A 321 11.32 7.02 4.77
C ILE A 321 10.75 5.66 4.38
N VAL A 322 10.23 5.59 3.17
CA VAL A 322 9.77 4.36 2.51
C VAL A 322 10.80 4.01 1.44
N SER A 323 11.52 2.92 1.65
CA SER A 323 12.59 2.48 0.75
C SER A 323 12.01 1.73 -0.45
N LYS A 324 12.37 2.16 -1.65
CA LYS A 324 11.96 1.51 -2.91
C LYS A 324 12.93 0.37 -3.24
N ILE A 325 12.38 -0.81 -3.38
CA ILE A 325 13.14 -2.00 -3.80
C ILE A 325 12.94 -2.18 -5.30
N GLU A 326 13.98 -1.87 -6.04
CA GLU A 326 13.99 -1.70 -7.49
C GLU A 326 15.03 -2.56 -8.21
N ASN A 327 15.86 -3.31 -7.44
CA ASN A 327 16.96 -4.08 -7.99
C ASN A 327 17.20 -5.38 -7.21
N HIS A 328 17.97 -6.28 -7.79
CA HIS A 328 18.26 -7.60 -7.22
C HIS A 328 19.04 -7.52 -5.90
N GLU A 329 19.94 -6.55 -5.74
CA GLU A 329 20.70 -6.36 -4.48
C GLU A 329 19.76 -5.98 -3.33
N GLY A 330 18.84 -5.04 -3.56
CA GLY A 330 17.82 -4.65 -2.57
C GLY A 330 16.93 -5.81 -2.15
N VAL A 331 16.58 -6.72 -3.07
CA VAL A 331 15.84 -7.95 -2.75
C VAL A 331 16.67 -8.88 -1.88
N LYS A 332 17.96 -9.06 -2.18
CA LYS A 332 18.86 -9.93 -1.38
C LYS A 332 19.13 -9.38 0.01
N ARG A 333 19.26 -8.06 0.12
CA ARG A 333 19.56 -7.36 1.37
C ARG A 333 18.31 -6.78 2.04
N PHE A 334 17.15 -7.34 1.73
CA PHE A 334 15.86 -6.81 2.11
C PHE A 334 15.69 -6.63 3.61
N ASP A 335 16.11 -7.61 4.42
CA ASP A 335 15.87 -7.60 5.87
C ASP A 335 16.62 -6.44 6.56
N GLU A 336 17.86 -6.14 6.17
CA GLU A 336 18.60 -5.01 6.72
C GLU A 336 18.01 -3.65 6.29
N ILE A 337 17.47 -3.58 5.06
CA ILE A 337 16.79 -2.38 4.57
C ILE A 337 15.48 -2.18 5.32
N LEU A 338 14.71 -3.26 5.49
CA LEU A 338 13.45 -3.24 6.23
C LEU A 338 13.66 -2.77 7.67
N GLU A 339 14.71 -3.23 8.34
CA GLU A 339 15.01 -2.87 9.74
C GLU A 339 15.13 -1.36 9.94
N VAL A 340 15.81 -0.66 9.04
CA VAL A 340 16.11 0.79 9.17
C VAL A 340 15.10 1.70 8.50
N SER A 341 14.17 1.16 7.70
CA SER A 341 13.14 1.91 6.97
C SER A 341 11.87 2.07 7.80
N ASP A 342 11.11 3.14 7.55
CA ASP A 342 9.76 3.32 8.11
C ASP A 342 8.69 2.53 7.34
N GLY A 343 8.98 2.13 6.09
CA GLY A 343 8.16 1.33 5.21
C GLY A 343 8.92 0.91 3.96
N ILE A 344 8.30 0.10 3.13
CA ILE A 344 8.88 -0.42 1.88
C ILE A 344 7.94 -0.13 0.70
N MET A 345 8.51 0.10 -0.47
CA MET A 345 7.78 0.12 -1.74
C MET A 345 8.31 -0.97 -2.67
N VAL A 346 7.42 -1.84 -3.12
CA VAL A 346 7.67 -2.78 -4.21
C VAL A 346 7.50 -2.02 -5.52
N ALA A 347 8.60 -1.51 -6.07
CA ALA A 347 8.61 -0.71 -7.28
C ALA A 347 8.83 -1.62 -8.50
N ARG A 348 7.72 -2.19 -8.99
CA ARG A 348 7.71 -3.31 -9.95
C ARG A 348 8.25 -2.96 -11.33
N GLY A 349 8.23 -1.67 -11.70
CA GLY A 349 8.75 -1.20 -12.99
C GLY A 349 10.23 -1.52 -13.14
N ASP A 350 11.06 -0.86 -12.35
CA ASP A 350 12.52 -1.05 -12.37
C ASP A 350 12.91 -2.46 -11.93
N LEU A 351 12.24 -2.98 -10.89
CA LEU A 351 12.50 -4.34 -10.43
C LEU A 351 12.29 -5.38 -11.54
N GLY A 352 11.27 -5.20 -12.41
CA GLY A 352 10.98 -6.12 -13.52
C GLY A 352 11.98 -6.04 -14.68
N ILE A 353 12.85 -5.01 -14.69
CA ILE A 353 13.99 -4.92 -15.61
C ILE A 353 15.23 -5.59 -14.98
N GLU A 354 15.40 -5.42 -13.67
CA GLU A 354 16.56 -5.88 -12.90
C GLU A 354 16.53 -7.38 -12.54
N ILE A 355 15.33 -7.98 -12.49
CA ILE A 355 15.13 -9.41 -12.29
C ILE A 355 14.22 -9.97 -13.40
N PRO A 356 14.25 -11.29 -13.66
CA PRO A 356 13.32 -11.90 -14.62
C PRO A 356 11.86 -11.55 -14.29
N ALA A 357 11.10 -11.10 -15.29
CA ALA A 357 9.74 -10.59 -15.09
C ALA A 357 8.81 -11.60 -14.41
N GLU A 358 8.99 -12.89 -14.72
CA GLU A 358 8.25 -14.01 -14.09
C GLU A 358 8.56 -14.21 -12.60
N LYS A 359 9.58 -13.53 -12.05
CA LYS A 359 9.94 -13.59 -10.62
C LYS A 359 9.46 -12.38 -9.82
N VAL A 360 8.94 -11.34 -10.46
CA VAL A 360 8.52 -10.11 -9.78
C VAL A 360 7.42 -10.39 -8.76
N PHE A 361 6.44 -11.24 -9.08
CA PHE A 361 5.36 -11.59 -8.16
C PHE A 361 5.87 -12.34 -6.91
N LEU A 362 6.93 -13.17 -7.03
CA LEU A 362 7.55 -13.83 -5.88
C LEU A 362 8.20 -12.80 -4.95
N ALA A 363 8.94 -11.84 -5.52
CA ALA A 363 9.55 -10.75 -4.77
C ALA A 363 8.47 -9.90 -4.08
N GLN A 364 7.37 -9.55 -4.78
CA GLN A 364 6.23 -8.83 -4.21
C GLN A 364 5.66 -9.54 -2.99
N LYS A 365 5.29 -10.81 -3.12
CA LYS A 365 4.69 -11.60 -2.03
C LYS A 365 5.64 -11.75 -0.84
N MET A 366 6.92 -12.01 -1.09
CA MET A 366 7.94 -12.13 -0.05
C MET A 366 8.11 -10.82 0.72
N MET A 367 8.26 -9.70 0.02
CA MET A 367 8.46 -8.38 0.64
C MET A 367 7.22 -7.94 1.43
N ILE A 368 6.01 -8.12 0.87
CA ILE A 368 4.76 -7.80 1.57
C ILE A 368 4.64 -8.66 2.84
N GLY A 369 4.87 -9.96 2.75
CA GLY A 369 4.80 -10.86 3.89
C GLY A 369 5.75 -10.48 5.02
N ARG A 370 7.02 -10.17 4.70
CA ARG A 370 8.01 -9.73 5.69
C ARG A 370 7.67 -8.37 6.31
N CYS A 371 7.16 -7.42 5.51
CA CYS A 371 6.68 -6.14 6.02
C CYS A 371 5.51 -6.31 7.00
N ASN A 372 4.52 -7.15 6.64
CA ASN A 372 3.39 -7.44 7.52
C ASN A 372 3.86 -8.05 8.85
N LEU A 373 4.80 -9.01 8.80
CA LEU A 373 5.39 -9.62 9.99
C LEU A 373 6.12 -8.59 10.86
N ALA A 374 6.89 -7.69 10.24
CA ALA A 374 7.63 -6.63 10.94
C ALA A 374 6.74 -5.46 11.40
N GLY A 375 5.45 -5.43 11.04
CA GLY A 375 4.54 -4.33 11.36
C GLY A 375 4.89 -3.02 10.65
N LYS A 376 5.57 -3.09 9.50
CA LYS A 376 5.94 -1.93 8.69
C LYS A 376 5.08 -1.83 7.43
N PRO A 377 4.60 -0.62 7.08
CA PRO A 377 3.75 -0.44 5.91
C PRO A 377 4.48 -0.79 4.62
N VAL A 378 3.74 -1.37 3.67
CA VAL A 378 4.25 -1.72 2.35
C VAL A 378 3.35 -1.19 1.24
N VAL A 379 3.98 -0.58 0.25
CA VAL A 379 3.34 -0.02 -0.94
C VAL A 379 3.58 -0.96 -2.13
N CYS A 380 2.52 -1.31 -2.86
CA CYS A 380 2.63 -1.95 -4.17
C CYS A 380 2.47 -0.89 -5.26
N ALA A 381 3.44 -0.79 -6.16
CA ALA A 381 3.55 0.28 -7.13
C ALA A 381 3.82 -0.21 -8.55
N THR A 382 3.53 0.65 -9.50
CA THR A 382 3.82 0.56 -10.94
C THR A 382 2.89 -0.38 -11.71
N GLN A 383 2.36 0.12 -12.81
CA GLN A 383 1.51 -0.59 -13.79
C GLN A 383 0.27 -1.24 -13.18
N MET A 384 -0.33 -0.60 -12.19
CA MET A 384 -1.51 -1.17 -11.53
C MET A 384 -2.77 -1.06 -12.40
N LEU A 385 -2.99 0.09 -13.05
CA LEU A 385 -4.08 0.36 -13.99
C LEU A 385 -3.55 1.07 -15.23
N GLU A 386 -2.40 0.67 -15.75
CA GLU A 386 -1.61 1.33 -16.81
C GLU A 386 -2.46 1.66 -18.05
N SER A 387 -3.37 0.76 -18.47
CA SER A 387 -4.23 1.00 -19.61
C SER A 387 -5.15 2.21 -19.44
N MET A 388 -5.43 2.61 -18.18
CA MET A 388 -6.26 3.77 -17.86
C MET A 388 -5.56 5.12 -18.10
N ILE A 389 -4.29 5.14 -18.48
CA ILE A 389 -3.66 6.34 -19.04
C ILE A 389 -4.48 6.82 -20.24
N ASN A 390 -4.86 5.90 -21.14
CA ASN A 390 -5.53 6.21 -22.42
C ASN A 390 -6.95 5.66 -22.52
N LYS A 391 -7.39 4.82 -21.58
CA LYS A 391 -8.70 4.15 -21.63
C LYS A 391 -9.51 4.43 -20.37
N PRO A 392 -10.85 4.61 -20.46
CA PRO A 392 -11.70 4.90 -19.29
C PRO A 392 -11.93 3.68 -18.38
N ARG A 393 -11.49 2.49 -18.79
CA ARG A 393 -11.62 1.24 -18.03
C ARG A 393 -10.33 0.43 -18.12
N PRO A 394 -9.95 -0.26 -17.04
CA PRO A 394 -8.79 -1.13 -17.03
C PRO A 394 -9.07 -2.46 -17.76
N THR A 395 -8.00 -3.20 -18.02
CA THR A 395 -8.10 -4.60 -18.44
C THR A 395 -8.46 -5.50 -17.24
N ARG A 396 -8.93 -6.71 -17.52
CA ARG A 396 -9.22 -7.70 -16.46
C ARG A 396 -7.94 -8.14 -15.71
N ALA A 397 -6.81 -8.20 -16.40
CA ALA A 397 -5.52 -8.51 -15.79
C ALA A 397 -5.12 -7.47 -14.75
N GLU A 398 -5.28 -6.18 -15.06
CA GLU A 398 -4.97 -5.08 -14.14
C GLU A 398 -5.91 -5.08 -12.92
N THR A 399 -7.21 -5.34 -13.10
CA THR A 399 -8.12 -5.44 -11.96
C THR A 399 -7.74 -6.59 -11.04
N SER A 400 -7.32 -7.73 -11.59
CA SER A 400 -6.83 -8.88 -10.82
C SER A 400 -5.49 -8.57 -10.13
N ASP A 401 -4.60 -7.82 -10.77
CA ASP A 401 -3.32 -7.40 -10.19
C ASP A 401 -3.52 -6.51 -8.96
N VAL A 402 -4.37 -5.48 -9.05
CA VAL A 402 -4.73 -4.63 -7.91
C VAL A 402 -5.34 -5.46 -6.77
N ALA A 403 -6.30 -6.34 -7.08
CA ALA A 403 -6.92 -7.21 -6.09
C ALA A 403 -5.90 -8.12 -5.40
N ASN A 404 -4.99 -8.74 -6.18
CA ASN A 404 -3.94 -9.60 -5.63
C ASN A 404 -2.96 -8.83 -4.72
N ALA A 405 -2.57 -7.61 -5.07
CA ALA A 405 -1.73 -6.78 -4.20
C ALA A 405 -2.39 -6.52 -2.83
N VAL A 406 -3.71 -6.26 -2.82
CA VAL A 406 -4.50 -6.09 -1.59
C VAL A 406 -4.60 -7.39 -0.80
N LEU A 407 -4.86 -8.52 -1.47
CA LEU A 407 -4.94 -9.85 -0.86
C LEU A 407 -3.59 -10.34 -0.32
N ASP A 408 -2.48 -9.99 -0.98
CA ASP A 408 -1.11 -10.24 -0.49
C ASP A 408 -0.81 -9.51 0.82
N GLY A 409 -1.58 -8.45 1.14
CA GLY A 409 -1.45 -7.68 2.38
C GLY A 409 -0.81 -6.31 2.23
N ALA A 410 -0.78 -5.71 1.03
CA ALA A 410 -0.28 -4.34 0.83
C ALA A 410 -1.09 -3.33 1.68
N ASP A 411 -0.39 -2.38 2.28
CA ASP A 411 -0.99 -1.27 3.03
C ASP A 411 -1.46 -0.17 2.09
N CYS A 412 -0.70 0.08 1.02
CA CYS A 412 -0.99 1.08 0.01
C CYS A 412 -0.82 0.52 -1.40
N ILE A 413 -1.59 1.07 -2.33
CA ILE A 413 -1.50 0.82 -3.77
C ILE A 413 -1.32 2.15 -4.49
N MET A 414 -0.46 2.19 -5.52
CA MET A 414 -0.04 3.46 -6.14
C MET A 414 -0.38 3.54 -7.62
N LEU A 415 -0.94 4.68 -8.02
CA LEU A 415 -1.12 5.10 -9.41
C LEU A 415 0.02 6.03 -9.82
N SER A 416 0.62 5.80 -10.97
CA SER A 416 1.74 6.55 -11.53
C SER A 416 1.30 7.41 -12.71
N GLY A 417 1.52 6.95 -13.92
CA GLY A 417 1.13 7.63 -15.16
C GLY A 417 -0.37 7.86 -15.27
N GLU A 418 -1.19 6.97 -14.71
CA GLU A 418 -2.65 6.98 -14.72
C GLU A 418 -3.21 8.29 -14.17
N THR A 419 -2.59 8.83 -13.12
CA THR A 419 -3.01 10.08 -12.48
C THR A 419 -2.13 11.28 -12.82
N ALA A 420 -0.85 11.06 -13.17
CA ALA A 420 0.08 12.15 -13.48
C ALA A 420 -0.16 12.76 -14.88
N LYS A 421 -0.37 11.93 -15.89
CA LYS A 421 -0.49 12.32 -17.31
C LYS A 421 -1.67 11.68 -18.04
N GLY A 422 -2.38 10.75 -17.41
CA GLY A 422 -3.49 10.03 -18.03
C GLY A 422 -4.71 10.91 -18.26
N ASN A 423 -5.57 10.47 -19.19
CA ASN A 423 -6.80 11.17 -19.56
C ASN A 423 -7.92 10.98 -18.51
N PHE A 424 -7.80 9.99 -17.62
CA PHE A 424 -8.85 9.55 -16.69
C PHE A 424 -8.36 9.46 -15.23
N PRO A 425 -7.73 10.52 -14.66
CA PRO A 425 -7.11 10.44 -13.34
C PRO A 425 -8.10 10.16 -12.20
N VAL A 426 -9.28 10.75 -12.22
CA VAL A 426 -10.32 10.56 -11.19
C VAL A 426 -10.94 9.17 -11.29
N GLU A 427 -11.20 8.70 -12.51
CA GLU A 427 -11.75 7.39 -12.79
C GLU A 427 -10.78 6.28 -12.38
N ALA A 428 -9.47 6.48 -12.55
CA ALA A 428 -8.44 5.56 -12.09
C ALA A 428 -8.45 5.41 -10.56
N VAL A 429 -8.56 6.52 -9.82
CA VAL A 429 -8.70 6.49 -8.35
C VAL A 429 -10.00 5.79 -7.93
N LYS A 430 -11.13 6.09 -8.58
CA LYS A 430 -12.42 5.43 -8.31
C LYS A 430 -12.37 3.92 -8.59
N MET A 431 -11.73 3.53 -9.67
CA MET A 431 -11.59 2.11 -10.04
C MET A 431 -10.73 1.37 -9.02
N GLN A 432 -9.58 1.94 -8.64
CA GLN A 432 -8.71 1.37 -7.63
C GLN A 432 -9.40 1.26 -6.26
N HIS A 433 -10.21 2.28 -5.90
CA HIS A 433 -11.04 2.26 -4.71
C HIS A 433 -12.06 1.12 -4.73
N ALA A 434 -12.75 0.91 -5.85
CA ALA A 434 -13.75 -0.15 -5.98
C ALA A 434 -13.11 -1.54 -5.88
N ILE A 435 -12.01 -1.79 -6.63
CA ILE A 435 -11.30 -3.08 -6.59
C ILE A 435 -10.77 -3.39 -5.19
N ALA A 436 -10.18 -2.40 -4.51
CA ALA A 436 -9.65 -2.60 -3.16
C ALA A 436 -10.75 -3.00 -2.17
N ARG A 437 -11.94 -2.40 -2.23
CA ARG A 437 -13.08 -2.77 -1.36
C ARG A 437 -13.53 -4.21 -1.56
N GLU A 438 -13.64 -4.67 -2.81
CA GLU A 438 -13.99 -6.06 -3.12
C GLU A 438 -12.91 -7.03 -2.60
N ALA A 439 -11.65 -6.73 -2.88
CA ALA A 439 -10.54 -7.55 -2.44
C ALA A 439 -10.44 -7.62 -0.90
N GLU A 440 -10.68 -6.51 -0.21
CA GLU A 440 -10.67 -6.46 1.27
C GLU A 440 -11.78 -7.30 1.89
N ALA A 441 -12.96 -7.35 1.28
CA ALA A 441 -14.05 -8.21 1.72
C ALA A 441 -13.68 -9.71 1.59
N ALA A 442 -12.86 -10.05 0.59
CA ALA A 442 -12.40 -11.41 0.33
C ALA A 442 -11.17 -11.83 1.18
N VAL A 443 -10.63 -10.98 2.04
CA VAL A 443 -9.52 -11.35 2.94
C VAL A 443 -10.00 -12.30 4.04
N TYR A 444 -9.28 -13.40 4.25
CA TYR A 444 -9.54 -14.31 5.37
C TYR A 444 -8.91 -13.77 6.68
N HIS A 445 -9.52 -12.72 7.23
CA HIS A 445 -8.99 -11.93 8.35
C HIS A 445 -8.69 -12.74 9.60
N ARG A 446 -9.51 -13.73 9.92
CA ARG A 446 -9.34 -14.55 11.11
C ARG A 446 -8.03 -15.32 11.08
N GLN A 447 -7.77 -16.02 9.97
CA GLN A 447 -6.53 -16.78 9.79
C GLN A 447 -5.32 -15.83 9.82
N LEU A 448 -5.40 -14.72 9.10
CA LEU A 448 -4.31 -13.74 9.04
C LEU A 448 -3.98 -13.18 10.43
N PHE A 449 -4.99 -12.83 11.23
CA PHE A 449 -4.79 -12.35 12.60
C PHE A 449 -4.13 -13.42 13.48
N GLU A 450 -4.61 -14.67 13.42
CA GLU A 450 -4.05 -15.78 14.20
C GLU A 450 -2.58 -16.05 13.84
N GLU A 451 -2.22 -15.98 12.55
CA GLU A 451 -0.86 -16.13 12.06
C GLU A 451 0.05 -15.00 12.55
N LEU A 452 -0.37 -13.74 12.39
CA LEU A 452 0.37 -12.56 12.85
C LEU A 452 0.58 -12.56 14.36
N ARG A 453 -0.47 -12.87 15.14
CA ARG A 453 -0.40 -12.97 16.60
C ARG A 453 0.55 -14.09 17.05
N ARG A 454 0.53 -15.24 16.38
CA ARG A 454 1.39 -16.37 16.71
C ARG A 454 2.85 -16.11 16.36
N ALA A 455 3.10 -15.38 15.27
CA ALA A 455 4.44 -15.02 14.81
C ALA A 455 5.03 -13.82 15.56
N ALA A 456 4.20 -13.01 16.25
CA ALA A 456 4.67 -11.88 17.04
C ALA A 456 5.58 -12.35 18.18
N PRO A 457 6.75 -11.73 18.38
CA PRO A 457 7.63 -12.04 19.50
C PRO A 457 6.99 -11.64 20.84
N LEU A 458 7.48 -12.20 21.93
CA LEU A 458 7.10 -11.74 23.25
C LEU A 458 7.52 -10.27 23.43
N SER A 459 6.56 -9.41 23.71
CA SER A 459 6.80 -7.97 23.89
C SER A 459 6.61 -7.54 25.34
N ARG A 460 7.49 -6.59 25.78
CA ARG A 460 7.35 -5.87 27.06
C ARG A 460 6.83 -4.45 26.85
N ASP A 461 6.54 -4.06 25.61
CA ASP A 461 5.95 -2.76 25.30
C ASP A 461 4.47 -2.76 25.64
N PRO A 462 4.01 -1.94 26.61
CA PRO A 462 2.60 -1.89 26.99
C PRO A 462 1.69 -1.51 25.82
N THR A 463 2.15 -0.68 24.89
CA THR A 463 1.39 -0.25 23.71
C THR A 463 1.12 -1.41 22.76
N GLU A 464 2.13 -2.23 22.50
CA GLU A 464 1.99 -3.40 21.63
C GLU A 464 1.09 -4.46 22.25
N VAL A 465 1.29 -4.77 23.54
CA VAL A 465 0.44 -5.73 24.28
C VAL A 465 -1.02 -5.26 24.27
N THR A 466 -1.26 -3.96 24.50
CA THR A 466 -2.61 -3.38 24.46
C THR A 466 -3.20 -3.45 23.05
N ALA A 467 -2.40 -3.23 21.99
CA ALA A 467 -2.87 -3.32 20.62
C ALA A 467 -3.32 -4.74 20.25
N ILE A 468 -2.53 -5.76 20.60
CA ILE A 468 -2.91 -7.18 20.41
C ILE A 468 -4.24 -7.47 21.13
N GLY A 469 -4.34 -7.10 22.41
CA GLY A 469 -5.55 -7.31 23.20
C GLY A 469 -6.77 -6.58 22.64
N ALA A 470 -6.59 -5.36 22.13
CA ALA A 470 -7.67 -4.58 21.52
C ALA A 470 -8.18 -5.19 20.21
N VAL A 471 -7.29 -5.72 19.37
CA VAL A 471 -7.66 -6.39 18.12
C VAL A 471 -8.36 -7.72 18.43
N GLU A 472 -7.85 -8.52 19.38
CA GLU A 472 -8.53 -9.74 19.84
C GLU A 472 -9.93 -9.43 20.40
N ALA A 473 -10.05 -8.40 21.24
CA ALA A 473 -11.35 -7.97 21.78
C ALA A 473 -12.31 -7.54 20.66
N ALA A 474 -11.80 -6.81 19.65
CA ALA A 474 -12.61 -6.38 18.51
C ALA A 474 -13.16 -7.57 17.71
N PHE A 475 -12.38 -8.62 17.52
CA PHE A 475 -12.87 -9.87 16.90
C PHE A 475 -13.90 -10.57 17.79
N LYS A 476 -13.68 -10.63 19.11
CA LYS A 476 -14.57 -11.34 20.05
C LYS A 476 -15.93 -10.69 20.23
N CYS A 477 -16.00 -9.37 20.22
CA CYS A 477 -17.26 -8.64 20.40
C CYS A 477 -17.84 -8.10 19.09
N CYS A 478 -17.24 -8.45 17.93
CA CYS A 478 -17.64 -7.93 16.61
C CYS A 478 -17.71 -6.40 16.59
N ALA A 479 -16.67 -5.75 17.11
CA ALA A 479 -16.64 -4.29 17.21
C ALA A 479 -16.70 -3.62 15.83
N ALA A 480 -17.47 -2.53 15.74
CA ALA A 480 -17.59 -1.73 14.52
C ALA A 480 -16.31 -0.96 14.21
N ALA A 481 -15.64 -0.46 15.24
CA ALA A 481 -14.37 0.22 15.09
C ALA A 481 -13.50 0.06 16.35
N ILE A 482 -12.21 0.37 16.18
CA ILE A 482 -11.27 0.61 17.26
C ILE A 482 -10.93 2.10 17.21
N ILE A 483 -11.32 2.85 18.25
CA ILE A 483 -10.99 4.27 18.38
C ILE A 483 -9.71 4.38 19.20
N VAL A 484 -8.65 4.93 18.59
CA VAL A 484 -7.35 5.10 19.25
C VAL A 484 -6.96 6.55 19.34
N LEU A 485 -6.58 7.00 20.55
CA LEU A 485 -5.98 8.32 20.76
C LEU A 485 -4.47 8.21 20.62
N THR A 486 -3.90 8.94 19.66
CA THR A 486 -2.48 8.84 19.36
C THR A 486 -1.83 10.21 19.19
N THR A 487 -0.57 10.34 19.57
CA THR A 487 0.23 11.57 19.37
C THR A 487 1.12 11.45 18.14
N THR A 488 1.79 10.32 17.98
CA THR A 488 2.79 10.09 16.92
C THR A 488 2.30 9.15 15.82
N GLY A 489 1.09 8.58 15.95
CA GLY A 489 0.59 7.54 15.05
C GLY A 489 1.01 6.12 15.44
N ARG A 490 1.97 5.93 16.37
CA ARG A 490 2.53 4.60 16.69
C ARG A 490 1.49 3.59 17.18
N SER A 491 0.59 3.99 18.08
CA SER A 491 -0.47 3.08 18.57
C SER A 491 -1.45 2.68 17.47
N ALA A 492 -1.76 3.57 16.53
CA ALA A 492 -2.57 3.24 15.37
C ALA A 492 -1.84 2.27 14.40
N GLN A 493 -0.53 2.47 14.19
CA GLN A 493 0.30 1.55 13.39
C GLN A 493 0.34 0.15 14.02
N LEU A 494 0.53 0.03 15.34
CA LEU A 494 0.54 -1.24 16.04
C LEU A 494 -0.81 -1.97 15.98
N LEU A 495 -1.93 -1.24 16.04
CA LEU A 495 -3.26 -1.82 15.80
C LEU A 495 -3.38 -2.33 14.35
N SER A 496 -2.94 -1.53 13.37
CA SER A 496 -2.95 -1.89 11.95
C SER A 496 -2.12 -3.14 11.64
N GLN A 497 -1.00 -3.34 12.34
CA GLN A 497 -0.11 -4.49 12.18
C GLN A 497 -0.86 -5.82 12.32
N TYR A 498 -1.81 -5.90 13.25
CA TYR A 498 -2.59 -7.11 13.51
C TYR A 498 -3.83 -7.25 12.63
N ARG A 499 -3.95 -6.39 11.59
CA ARG A 499 -4.98 -6.49 10.55
C ARG A 499 -6.39 -6.67 11.10
N PRO A 500 -6.86 -5.80 12.02
CA PRO A 500 -8.23 -5.89 12.52
C PRO A 500 -9.22 -5.77 11.36
N ARG A 501 -10.33 -6.45 11.48
CA ARG A 501 -11.45 -6.28 10.58
C ARG A 501 -12.14 -4.94 10.82
N ALA A 502 -12.22 -4.53 12.08
CA ALA A 502 -12.77 -3.25 12.51
C ALA A 502 -11.90 -2.08 11.99
N ALA A 503 -12.54 -0.99 11.57
CA ALA A 503 -11.85 0.22 11.17
C ALA A 503 -11.10 0.83 12.37
N VAL A 504 -9.84 1.25 12.21
CA VAL A 504 -9.07 1.94 13.25
C VAL A 504 -9.23 3.44 13.07
N ILE A 505 -10.05 4.07 13.91
CA ILE A 505 -10.26 5.53 13.92
C ILE A 505 -9.18 6.16 14.80
N ALA A 506 -8.18 6.78 14.17
CA ALA A 506 -7.05 7.39 14.86
C ALA A 506 -7.28 8.88 15.10
N VAL A 507 -7.55 9.25 16.34
CA VAL A 507 -7.77 10.65 16.75
C VAL A 507 -6.46 11.24 17.24
N THR A 508 -5.99 12.32 16.61
CA THR A 508 -4.73 12.99 16.95
C THR A 508 -4.84 14.51 16.83
N ARG A 509 -4.02 15.23 17.59
CA ARG A 509 -3.78 16.68 17.43
C ARG A 509 -2.63 17.00 16.49
N SER A 510 -1.81 16.01 16.16
CA SER A 510 -0.70 16.19 15.22
C SER A 510 -1.19 16.08 13.78
N ALA A 511 -1.15 17.18 13.04
CA ALA A 511 -1.52 17.20 11.63
C ALA A 511 -0.61 16.28 10.79
N GLN A 512 0.70 16.23 11.12
CA GLN A 512 1.65 15.35 10.44
C GLN A 512 1.33 13.88 10.72
N ALA A 513 1.09 13.50 11.98
CA ALA A 513 0.71 12.13 12.33
C ALA A 513 -0.60 11.72 11.63
N ALA A 514 -1.61 12.63 11.57
CA ALA A 514 -2.86 12.38 10.86
C ALA A 514 -2.65 12.08 9.36
N ARG A 515 -1.68 12.76 8.72
CA ARG A 515 -1.35 12.51 7.32
C ARG A 515 -0.53 11.22 7.14
N GLN A 516 0.47 10.98 8.00
CA GLN A 516 1.39 9.85 7.88
C GLN A 516 0.75 8.47 8.13
N VAL A 517 -0.27 8.38 9.01
CA VAL A 517 -0.92 7.09 9.30
C VAL A 517 -1.73 6.53 8.12
N HIS A 518 -1.90 7.30 7.04
CA HIS A 518 -2.39 6.77 5.77
C HIS A 518 -1.47 5.69 5.16
N LEU A 519 -0.20 5.61 5.58
CA LEU A 519 0.66 4.49 5.21
C LEU A 519 0.20 3.15 5.82
N CYS A 520 -0.62 3.18 6.88
CA CYS A 520 -1.04 1.98 7.60
C CYS A 520 -2.44 1.54 7.16
N ARG A 521 -2.59 0.27 6.80
CA ARG A 521 -3.86 -0.30 6.35
C ARG A 521 -4.94 -0.22 7.44
N GLY A 522 -6.16 0.20 7.04
CA GLY A 522 -7.32 0.24 7.92
C GLY A 522 -7.33 1.39 8.93
N VAL A 523 -6.37 2.32 8.86
CA VAL A 523 -6.32 3.48 9.74
C VAL A 523 -7.00 4.68 9.09
N PHE A 524 -8.00 5.23 9.80
CA PHE A 524 -8.78 6.39 9.39
C PHE A 524 -8.44 7.57 10.31
N PRO A 525 -7.55 8.50 9.88
CA PRO A 525 -7.12 9.60 10.73
C PRO A 525 -8.18 10.67 10.88
N LEU A 526 -8.28 11.20 12.11
CA LEU A 526 -9.08 12.36 12.46
C LEU A 526 -8.18 13.40 13.14
N LEU A 527 -8.11 14.60 12.57
CA LEU A 527 -7.40 15.73 13.17
C LEU A 527 -8.33 16.45 14.16
N TYR A 528 -8.02 16.34 15.44
CA TYR A 528 -8.72 17.04 16.51
C TYR A 528 -8.02 18.36 16.82
N ARG A 529 -8.67 19.49 16.51
CA ARG A 529 -8.06 20.82 16.57
C ARG A 529 -8.28 21.56 17.90
N GLU A 530 -9.18 21.04 18.76
CA GLU A 530 -9.46 21.65 20.05
C GLU A 530 -8.27 21.54 21.01
N PRO A 531 -8.03 22.56 21.86
CA PRO A 531 -6.97 22.53 22.85
C PRO A 531 -7.18 21.41 23.89
N PRO A 532 -6.12 21.03 24.62
CA PRO A 532 -6.25 20.08 25.72
C PRO A 532 -7.14 20.63 26.85
N GLU A 533 -7.96 19.75 27.42
CA GLU A 533 -8.71 20.06 28.63
C GLU A 533 -7.80 20.04 29.87
N ALA A 534 -8.20 20.76 30.90
CA ALA A 534 -7.47 20.80 32.18
C ALA A 534 -7.46 19.43 32.89
N ILE A 535 -8.54 18.66 32.75
CA ILE A 535 -8.69 17.33 33.33
C ILE A 535 -8.49 16.30 32.22
N TRP A 536 -7.51 15.40 32.42
CA TRP A 536 -7.16 14.37 31.43
C TRP A 536 -8.32 13.46 31.04
N ALA A 537 -9.15 13.06 31.99
CA ALA A 537 -10.29 12.20 31.72
C ALA A 537 -11.29 12.86 30.77
N ASP A 538 -11.58 14.15 30.99
CA ASP A 538 -12.50 14.93 30.16
C ASP A 538 -11.93 15.12 28.75
N ASP A 539 -10.61 15.36 28.64
CA ASP A 539 -9.91 15.45 27.35
C ASP A 539 -10.00 14.15 26.55
N VAL A 540 -9.82 13.02 27.23
CA VAL A 540 -9.97 11.68 26.63
C VAL A 540 -11.39 11.48 26.11
N ASP A 541 -12.40 11.73 26.96
CA ASP A 541 -13.78 11.46 26.62
C ASP A 541 -14.28 12.36 25.47
N ARG A 542 -13.88 13.63 25.41
CA ARG A 542 -14.18 14.53 24.27
C ARG A 542 -13.58 14.03 22.97
N ARG A 543 -12.33 13.57 22.97
CA ARG A 543 -11.68 13.03 21.77
C ARG A 543 -12.30 11.71 21.34
N VAL A 544 -12.69 10.85 22.27
CA VAL A 544 -13.42 9.62 21.98
C VAL A 544 -14.78 9.94 21.37
N GLN A 545 -15.52 10.90 21.96
CA GLN A 545 -16.80 11.35 21.43
C GLN A 545 -16.66 11.91 20.00
N PHE A 546 -15.64 12.72 19.74
CA PHE A 546 -15.32 13.21 18.40
C PHE A 546 -15.07 12.06 17.41
N GLY A 547 -14.36 11.01 17.85
CA GLY A 547 -14.17 9.78 17.06
C GLY A 547 -15.49 9.07 16.74
N ILE A 548 -16.38 8.96 17.72
CA ILE A 548 -17.72 8.35 17.57
C ILE A 548 -18.56 9.16 16.57
N GLU A 549 -18.65 10.47 16.74
CA GLU A 549 -19.45 11.35 15.87
C GLU A 549 -18.94 11.32 14.42
N SER A 550 -17.61 11.36 14.25
CA SER A 550 -16.99 11.21 12.94
C SER A 550 -17.29 9.83 12.33
N GLY A 551 -17.26 8.78 13.13
CA GLY A 551 -17.60 7.43 12.71
C GLY A 551 -19.05 7.29 12.28
N LYS A 552 -19.99 7.90 13.01
CA LYS A 552 -21.40 7.97 12.64
C LYS A 552 -21.62 8.72 11.32
N LEU A 553 -21.02 9.91 11.20
CA LEU A 553 -21.13 10.74 9.99
C LEU A 553 -20.60 10.03 8.73
N ARG A 554 -19.52 9.26 8.88
CA ARG A 554 -18.89 8.52 7.78
C ARG A 554 -19.48 7.14 7.53
N GLY A 555 -20.50 6.73 8.30
CA GLY A 555 -21.17 5.46 8.17
C GLY A 555 -20.41 4.25 8.73
N PHE A 556 -19.36 4.48 9.54
CA PHE A 556 -18.61 3.40 10.22
C PHE A 556 -19.34 2.88 11.44
N LEU A 557 -20.11 3.75 12.12
CA LEU A 557 -20.76 3.48 13.38
C LEU A 557 -22.25 3.77 13.34
N ARG A 558 -23.03 2.94 14.03
CA ARG A 558 -24.47 3.11 14.26
C ARG A 558 -24.78 2.95 15.73
N VAL A 559 -25.95 3.44 16.14
CA VAL A 559 -26.48 3.21 17.49
C VAL A 559 -26.61 1.71 17.73
N GLY A 560 -26.13 1.24 18.87
CA GLY A 560 -26.10 -0.18 19.25
C GLY A 560 -24.79 -0.90 18.92
N ASP A 561 -23.93 -0.34 18.06
CA ASP A 561 -22.62 -0.94 17.76
C ASP A 561 -21.71 -0.93 19.00
N LEU A 562 -20.82 -1.92 19.07
CA LEU A 562 -19.71 -1.93 20.02
C LEU A 562 -18.46 -1.34 19.41
N VAL A 563 -17.71 -0.58 20.18
CA VAL A 563 -16.39 -0.06 19.80
C VAL A 563 -15.36 -0.38 20.87
N ILE A 564 -14.13 -0.61 20.44
CA ILE A 564 -12.97 -0.70 21.33
C ILE A 564 -12.32 0.68 21.39
N VAL A 565 -12.05 1.18 22.58
CA VAL A 565 -11.34 2.45 22.79
C VAL A 565 -9.98 2.18 23.38
N VAL A 566 -8.93 2.70 22.74
CA VAL A 566 -7.52 2.54 23.13
C VAL A 566 -6.94 3.90 23.48
N THR A 567 -6.48 4.07 24.71
CA THR A 567 -5.98 5.36 25.23
C THR A 567 -4.75 5.18 26.11
N GLY A 568 -4.09 6.30 26.45
CA GLY A 568 -3.10 6.36 27.50
C GLY A 568 -3.74 6.71 28.85
N TRP A 569 -3.09 6.32 29.93
CA TRP A 569 -3.53 6.65 31.29
C TRP A 569 -3.19 8.09 31.73
N ARG A 570 -2.29 8.75 30.98
CA ARG A 570 -1.88 10.16 31.20
C ARG A 570 -1.50 10.83 29.87
N PRO A 571 -1.34 12.18 29.84
CA PRO A 571 -0.87 12.91 28.67
C PRO A 571 0.54 12.50 28.21
N GLY A 572 0.82 12.63 26.91
CA GLY A 572 2.11 12.38 26.30
C GLY A 572 2.14 11.11 25.46
N SER A 573 3.28 10.82 24.86
CA SER A 573 3.52 9.61 24.06
C SER A 573 4.09 8.47 24.92
N GLY A 574 3.88 7.21 24.51
CA GLY A 574 4.42 6.03 25.20
C GLY A 574 3.56 5.53 26.39
N TYR A 575 2.40 6.11 26.63
CA TYR A 575 1.53 5.75 27.76
C TYR A 575 0.25 5.00 27.36
N THR A 576 0.14 4.54 26.14
CA THR A 576 -1.01 3.77 25.64
C THR A 576 -1.04 2.39 26.29
N ASN A 577 -2.00 2.17 27.21
CA ASN A 577 -2.12 0.94 28.00
C ASN A 577 -3.53 0.69 28.52
N ILE A 578 -4.53 1.47 28.07
CA ILE A 578 -5.92 1.32 28.48
C ILE A 578 -6.75 0.89 27.28
N MET A 579 -7.56 -0.14 27.49
CA MET A 579 -8.59 -0.58 26.56
C MET A 579 -9.95 -0.56 27.26
N ARG A 580 -10.96 0.01 26.58
CA ARG A 580 -12.37 0.02 27.04
C ARG A 580 -13.27 -0.52 25.93
N VAL A 581 -14.33 -1.23 26.27
CA VAL A 581 -15.41 -1.63 25.36
C VAL A 581 -16.60 -0.73 25.63
N LEU A 582 -17.09 -0.03 24.60
CA LEU A 582 -18.22 0.88 24.71
C LEU A 582 -19.33 0.49 23.74
N SER A 583 -20.59 0.69 24.13
CA SER A 583 -21.74 0.64 23.24
C SER A 583 -22.08 2.05 22.76
N ILE A 584 -22.35 2.19 21.46
CA ILE A 584 -22.74 3.46 20.86
C ILE A 584 -24.20 3.75 21.17
N SER A 585 -24.44 4.84 21.87
CA SER A 585 -25.77 5.36 22.20
C SER A 585 -26.34 6.26 21.12
#